data_491a4257201835186e66af62c1c454d8
#
_entry.id   491a4257201835186e66af62c1c454d8
#
_cell.length_a   1.000
_cell.length_b   1.000
_cell.length_c   1.000
_cell.angle_alpha   90.00
_cell.angle_beta   90.00
_cell.angle_gamma   90.00
#
_symmetry.space_group_name_H-M   'P 1'
#
loop_
_entity.id
_entity.type
_entity.pdbx_description
1 polymer ?
#
loop_
_entity_poly.entity_id
_entity_poly.type
_entity_poly.pdbx_seq_one_letter_code
_entity_poly.pdbx_strand_id
1 'polypeptide(L)'
;FHANIEEKSVAEAIRTCQQQTVHVHISENDRSTPGNGLVRWDETFNTLKETGYEGWMVVEAFGLALPELVAATKIWRRMYESEEQLAKDALKFMKSEWAKRG
;
A
#
# COMPACT_ATOMS: atom_id res chain seq x y z
N PHE A 1 -1.60 0.41 4.95
CA PHE A 1 -1.93 1.76 5.48
C PHE A 1 -3.07 1.73 6.49
N HIS A 2 -4.21 1.13 6.14
CA HIS A 2 -5.41 1.22 6.99
C HIS A 2 -5.25 0.50 8.34
N ALA A 3 -4.46 -0.54 8.40
CA ALA A 3 -4.13 -1.19 9.67
C ALA A 3 -3.33 -0.26 10.60
N ASN A 4 -2.62 0.71 10.03
CA ASN A 4 -1.79 1.64 10.76
C ASN A 4 -2.42 3.03 10.90
N ILE A 5 -3.71 3.17 10.60
CA ILE A 5 -4.33 4.49 10.48
C ILE A 5 -4.31 5.28 11.79
N GLU A 6 -4.25 4.59 12.92
CA GLU A 6 -4.17 5.22 14.23
C GLU A 6 -2.73 5.48 14.70
N GLU A 7 -1.74 4.94 13.97
CA GLU A 7 -0.33 5.09 14.35
C GLU A 7 0.20 6.47 13.92
N LYS A 8 0.97 7.07 14.78
CA LYS A 8 1.59 8.38 14.50
C LYS A 8 2.85 8.25 13.66
N SER A 9 3.48 7.07 13.70
CA SER A 9 4.69 6.77 12.94
C SER A 9 4.56 5.40 12.29
N VAL A 10 4.53 5.36 10.97
CA VAL A 10 4.51 4.09 10.24
C VAL A 10 5.81 3.31 10.46
N ALA A 11 6.94 4.00 10.57
CA ALA A 11 8.23 3.36 10.83
C ALA A 11 8.23 2.61 12.17
N GLU A 12 7.74 3.25 13.22
CA GLU A 12 7.65 2.60 14.52
C GLU A 12 6.70 1.41 14.51
N ALA A 13 5.57 1.54 13.83
CA ALA A 13 4.61 0.44 13.69
C ALA A 13 5.26 -0.77 13.00
N ILE A 14 5.97 -0.53 11.90
CA ILE A 14 6.66 -1.59 11.16
C ILE A 14 7.73 -2.25 12.03
N ARG A 15 8.55 -1.46 12.72
CA ARG A 15 9.61 -1.99 13.60
C ARG A 15 9.05 -2.83 14.74
N THR A 16 7.95 -2.37 15.34
CA THR A 16 7.30 -3.08 16.44
C THR A 16 6.84 -4.48 16.03
N CYS A 17 6.32 -4.63 14.80
CA CYS A 17 5.75 -5.88 14.31
C CYS A 17 6.69 -6.69 13.40
N GLN A 18 7.92 -6.24 13.17
CA GLN A 18 8.79 -6.78 12.13
C GLN A 18 9.01 -8.29 12.20
N GLN A 19 9.12 -8.84 13.40
CA GLN A 19 9.39 -10.28 13.56
C GLN A 19 8.21 -11.17 13.19
N GLN A 20 7.01 -10.65 13.24
CA GLN A 20 5.78 -11.36 12.92
C GLN A 20 5.24 -11.02 11.54
N THR A 21 5.81 -10.02 10.87
CA THR A 21 5.30 -9.54 9.57
C THR A 21 5.86 -10.38 8.44
N VAL A 22 4.99 -11.08 7.74
CA VAL A 22 5.34 -11.93 6.60
C VAL A 22 4.57 -11.55 5.32
N HIS A 23 3.62 -10.64 5.43
CA HIS A 23 2.76 -10.22 4.33
C HIS A 23 2.35 -8.77 4.56
N VAL A 24 2.63 -7.91 3.60
CA VAL A 24 2.31 -6.48 3.68
C VAL A 24 1.39 -6.10 2.52
N HIS A 25 0.29 -5.44 2.82
CA HIS A 25 -0.54 -4.83 1.80
C HIS A 25 -0.04 -3.44 1.46
N ILE A 26 0.20 -3.20 0.20
CA ILE A 26 0.56 -1.90 -0.35
C ILE A 26 -0.76 -1.23 -0.76
N SER A 27 -1.25 -0.37 0.11
CA SER A 27 -2.56 0.24 -0.01
C SER A 27 -2.47 1.74 0.18
N GLU A 28 -3.05 2.51 -0.74
CA GLU A 28 -3.09 3.97 -0.63
C GLU A 28 -4.20 4.41 0.34
N ASN A 29 -4.12 5.64 0.82
CA ASN A 29 -5.12 6.16 1.76
C ASN A 29 -6.54 6.15 1.20
N ASP A 30 -6.68 6.38 -0.11
CA ASP A 30 -7.97 6.38 -0.81
C ASP A 30 -8.29 5.02 -1.45
N ARG A 31 -7.45 4.02 -1.22
CA ARG A 31 -7.56 2.66 -1.76
C ARG A 31 -7.49 2.58 -3.29
N SER A 32 -6.94 3.61 -3.94
CA SER A 32 -6.66 3.60 -5.38
C SER A 32 -5.21 3.19 -5.67
N THR A 33 -4.62 3.71 -6.74
CA THR A 33 -3.24 3.35 -7.14
C THR A 33 -2.22 3.79 -6.10
N PRO A 34 -1.47 2.85 -5.50
CA PRO A 34 -0.39 3.21 -4.58
C PRO A 34 0.60 4.20 -5.22
N GLY A 35 1.00 5.19 -4.44
CA GLY A 35 1.91 6.24 -4.87
C GLY A 35 1.24 7.53 -5.29
N ASN A 36 -0.08 7.51 -5.51
CA ASN A 36 -0.82 8.68 -5.99
C ASN A 36 -1.60 9.40 -4.88
N GLY A 37 -1.38 9.05 -3.62
CA GLY A 37 -2.11 9.62 -2.50
C GLY A 37 -1.22 10.20 -1.42
N LEU A 38 -1.62 10.01 -0.17
CA LEU A 38 -1.02 10.66 0.99
C LEU A 38 -0.13 9.75 1.84
N VAL A 39 -0.02 8.47 1.51
CA VAL A 39 0.77 7.53 2.30
C VAL A 39 2.26 7.89 2.21
N ARG A 40 2.95 7.81 3.33
CA ARG A 40 4.39 8.09 3.41
C ARG A 40 5.20 6.89 2.91
N TRP A 41 5.26 6.76 1.59
CA TRP A 41 5.90 5.61 0.96
C TRP A 41 7.41 5.57 1.18
N ASP A 42 8.08 6.71 1.20
CA ASP A 42 9.51 6.74 1.48
C ASP A 42 9.82 6.14 2.85
N GLU A 43 9.10 6.59 3.86
CA GLU A 43 9.25 6.07 5.22
C GLU A 43 8.92 4.59 5.29
N THR A 44 7.84 4.18 4.63
CA THR A 44 7.38 2.78 4.61
C THR A 44 8.43 1.86 3.99
N PHE A 45 8.86 2.17 2.77
CA PHE A 45 9.85 1.33 2.07
C PHE A 45 11.23 1.38 2.71
N ASN A 46 11.65 2.54 3.20
CA ASN A 46 12.92 2.66 3.93
C ASN A 46 12.93 1.74 5.14
N THR A 47 11.85 1.74 5.91
CA THR A 47 11.77 0.92 7.12
C THR A 47 11.71 -0.57 6.81
N LEU A 48 10.95 -0.96 5.78
CA LEU A 48 10.91 -2.36 5.35
C LEU A 48 12.30 -2.85 4.92
N LYS A 49 13.05 -2.03 4.19
CA LYS A 49 14.43 -2.37 3.81
C LYS A 49 15.35 -2.44 5.04
N GLU A 50 15.29 -1.44 5.90
CA GLU A 50 16.09 -1.35 7.11
C GLU A 50 15.90 -2.58 8.02
N THR A 51 14.67 -3.05 8.15
CA THR A 51 14.34 -4.22 8.99
C THR A 51 14.61 -5.55 8.30
N GLY A 52 15.08 -5.55 7.05
CA GLY A 52 15.38 -6.77 6.32
C GLY A 52 14.16 -7.56 5.87
N TYR A 53 13.06 -6.87 5.59
CA TYR A 53 11.81 -7.54 5.20
C TYR A 53 11.98 -8.31 3.89
N GLU A 54 11.61 -9.59 3.89
CA GLU A 54 11.70 -10.49 2.74
C GLU A 54 10.36 -11.17 2.40
N GLY A 55 9.27 -10.73 3.03
CA GLY A 55 7.94 -11.30 2.81
C GLY A 55 7.25 -10.78 1.55
N TRP A 56 5.98 -11.09 1.44
CA TRP A 56 5.15 -10.66 0.32
C TRP A 56 4.77 -9.18 0.45
N MET A 57 4.75 -8.50 -0.69
CA MET A 57 4.15 -7.18 -0.83
C MET A 57 3.06 -7.28 -1.89
N VAL A 58 1.83 -7.05 -1.49
CA VAL A 58 0.65 -7.28 -2.32
C VAL A 58 -0.16 -5.99 -2.42
N VAL A 59 -0.47 -5.58 -3.62
CA VAL A 59 -1.31 -4.40 -3.85
C VAL A 59 -2.72 -4.67 -3.35
N GLU A 60 -3.22 -3.77 -2.50
CA GLU A 60 -4.62 -3.76 -2.09
C GLU A 60 -5.25 -2.47 -2.59
N ALA A 61 -6.25 -2.60 -3.46
CA ALA A 61 -6.95 -1.46 -4.04
C ALA A 61 -8.41 -1.82 -4.26
N PHE A 62 -9.28 -0.82 -4.19
CA PHE A 62 -10.72 -1.00 -4.37
C PHE A 62 -11.25 0.08 -5.31
N GLY A 63 -12.15 -0.33 -6.21
CA GLY A 63 -12.81 0.56 -7.15
C GLY A 63 -14.31 0.34 -7.17
N LEU A 64 -14.94 0.68 -8.29
CA LEU A 64 -16.39 0.66 -8.42
C LEU A 64 -16.95 -0.62 -9.06
N ALA A 65 -16.09 -1.58 -9.40
CA ALA A 65 -16.50 -2.76 -10.14
C ALA A 65 -17.42 -3.71 -9.34
N LEU A 66 -17.26 -3.76 -8.02
CA LEU A 66 -18.03 -4.65 -7.14
C LEU A 66 -18.85 -3.82 -6.15
N PRO A 67 -20.18 -3.71 -6.35
CA PRO A 67 -21.04 -2.86 -5.52
C PRO A 67 -20.96 -3.14 -4.02
N GLU A 68 -20.81 -4.40 -3.63
CA GLU A 68 -20.70 -4.78 -2.21
C GLU A 68 -19.45 -4.19 -1.57
N LEU A 69 -18.34 -4.16 -2.31
CA LEU A 69 -17.11 -3.58 -1.82
C LEU A 69 -17.16 -2.06 -1.81
N VAL A 70 -17.87 -1.46 -2.78
CA VAL A 70 -18.09 -0.01 -2.80
C VAL A 70 -18.78 0.42 -1.52
N ALA A 71 -19.84 -0.27 -1.13
CA ALA A 71 -20.58 0.03 0.09
C ALA A 71 -19.72 -0.17 1.34
N ALA A 72 -18.94 -1.24 1.40
CA ALA A 72 -18.10 -1.57 2.55
C ALA A 72 -16.90 -0.63 2.72
N THR A 73 -16.27 -0.24 1.61
CA THR A 73 -15.04 0.58 1.62
C THR A 73 -15.31 2.07 1.46
N LYS A 74 -16.56 2.46 1.21
CA LYS A 74 -16.97 3.86 1.02
C LYS A 74 -16.27 4.54 -0.16
N ILE A 75 -16.06 3.80 -1.24
CA ILE A 75 -15.55 4.34 -2.50
C ILE A 75 -16.74 4.90 -3.28
N TRP A 76 -16.81 6.19 -3.48
CA TRP A 76 -17.96 6.81 -4.13
C TRP A 76 -17.63 7.56 -5.42
N ARG A 77 -16.44 7.39 -5.96
CA ARG A 77 -16.07 7.95 -7.26
C ARG A 77 -15.01 7.10 -7.94
N ARG A 78 -14.87 7.23 -9.25
CA ARG A 78 -13.79 6.59 -9.99
C ARG A 78 -12.48 7.33 -9.70
N MET A 79 -11.45 6.59 -9.28
CA MET A 79 -10.14 7.16 -8.93
C MET A 79 -9.00 6.63 -9.80
N TYR A 80 -9.27 5.71 -10.71
CA TYR A 80 -8.31 5.19 -11.69
C TYR A 80 -9.06 4.73 -12.93
N GLU A 81 -8.35 4.58 -14.08
CA GLU A 81 -8.99 4.25 -15.36
C GLU A 81 -9.58 2.85 -15.40
N SER A 82 -8.78 1.85 -15.00
CA SER A 82 -9.17 0.45 -15.02
C SER A 82 -8.37 -0.33 -14.00
N GLU A 83 -8.88 -1.50 -13.62
CA GLU A 83 -8.19 -2.41 -12.70
C GLU A 83 -6.86 -2.87 -13.30
N GLU A 84 -6.81 -3.11 -14.61
CA GLU A 84 -5.58 -3.51 -15.29
C GLU A 84 -4.53 -2.40 -15.24
N GLN A 85 -4.91 -1.16 -15.52
CA GLN A 85 -4.00 -0.03 -15.47
C GLN A 85 -3.49 0.19 -14.04
N LEU A 86 -4.36 0.09 -13.04
CA LEU A 86 -3.96 0.18 -11.65
C LEU A 86 -2.93 -0.89 -11.29
N ALA A 87 -3.17 -2.14 -11.68
CA ALA A 87 -2.26 -3.24 -11.40
C ALA A 87 -0.87 -3.00 -12.01
N LYS A 88 -0.81 -2.54 -13.25
CA LYS A 88 0.45 -2.21 -13.92
C LYS A 88 1.19 -1.07 -13.22
N ASP A 89 0.50 0.01 -12.93
CA ASP A 89 1.08 1.19 -12.30
C ASP A 89 1.55 0.88 -10.88
N ALA A 90 0.78 0.13 -10.13
CA ALA A 90 1.14 -0.27 -8.77
C ALA A 90 2.37 -1.17 -8.74
N LEU A 91 2.44 -2.14 -9.64
CA LEU A 91 3.61 -3.02 -9.73
C LEU A 91 4.87 -2.25 -10.11
N LYS A 92 4.76 -1.35 -11.08
CA LYS A 92 5.86 -0.48 -11.49
C LYS A 92 6.33 0.39 -10.32
N PHE A 93 5.39 0.98 -9.60
CA PHE A 93 5.68 1.78 -8.41
C PHE A 93 6.44 0.98 -7.36
N MET A 94 5.93 -0.19 -6.98
CA MET A 94 6.57 -1.03 -5.96
C MET A 94 7.99 -1.44 -6.35
N LYS A 95 8.18 -1.89 -7.60
CA LYS A 95 9.50 -2.31 -8.09
C LYS A 95 10.49 -1.15 -8.11
N SER A 96 10.04 0.00 -8.60
CA SER A 96 10.86 1.21 -8.67
C SER A 96 11.28 1.68 -7.29
N GLU A 97 10.33 1.76 -6.35
CA GLU A 97 10.62 2.22 -5.00
C GLU A 97 11.53 1.25 -4.26
N TRP A 98 11.33 -0.04 -4.42
CA TRP A 98 12.20 -1.04 -3.81
C TRP A 98 13.62 -0.98 -4.35
N ALA A 99 13.78 -0.85 -5.67
CA ALA A 99 15.09 -0.80 -6.33
C ALA A 99 15.92 0.42 -5.93
N LYS A 100 15.29 1.57 -5.68
CA LYS A 100 15.98 2.80 -5.24
C LYS A 100 16.78 2.61 -3.95
N ARG A 101 16.40 1.66 -3.14
CA ARG A 101 16.95 1.46 -1.79
C ARG A 101 17.98 0.34 -1.72
N GLY A 102 18.48 -0.07 -2.85
CA GLY A 102 19.50 -1.09 -2.95
C GLY A 102 18.97 -2.48 -2.93
#